data_9ef22b7585caa275718b8ece418728f5
#
_entry.id   9ef22b7585caa275718b8ece418728f5
#
_cell.length_a   1.000
_cell.length_b   1.000
_cell.length_c   1.000
_cell.angle_alpha   90.00
_cell.angle_beta   90.00
_cell.angle_gamma   90.00
#
_symmetry.space_group_name_H-M   'P 1'
#
loop_
_entity.id
_entity.type
_entity.pdbx_description
1 polymer ?
#
loop_
_entity_poly.entity_id
_entity_poly.type
_entity_poly.pdbx_seq_one_letter_code
_entity_poly.pdbx_strand_id
1 'polypeptide(L)'
;MIGPGLGKEKTSAQILNFVLEYGTSHENKAFLFDADALNLVAEQKNTGVQGADRWKNFKNTAVITPHLGEMSRLTRKTVGEIQKNLLQTAAGFADENQVICVLKDEHTVTALPDHKRYLNLSGNPGMATAGSGDVLSGLIGA
;
A
#
# COMPACT_ATOMS: atom_id res chain seq x y z
N MET A 1 -2.23 0.91 12.02
CA MET A 1 -2.23 1.76 10.81
C MET A 1 -1.10 2.77 10.91
N ILE A 2 -0.39 3.02 9.80
CA ILE A 2 0.68 4.01 9.68
C ILE A 2 0.63 4.68 8.30
N GLY A 3 0.88 6.00 8.24
CA GLY A 3 1.07 6.74 6.99
C GLY A 3 0.35 8.07 6.92
N PRO A 4 -0.97 8.15 7.13
CA PRO A 4 -1.67 9.44 7.10
C PRO A 4 -1.02 10.45 8.06
N GLY A 5 -0.61 11.61 7.53
CA GLY A 5 0.02 12.67 8.31
C GLY A 5 1.42 12.36 8.89
N LEU A 6 2.06 11.27 8.46
CA LEU A 6 3.37 10.87 8.98
C LEU A 6 4.49 11.84 8.55
N GLY A 7 4.35 12.48 7.38
CA GLY A 7 5.43 13.25 6.77
C GLY A 7 6.51 12.37 6.12
N LYS A 8 7.52 13.02 5.55
CA LYS A 8 8.60 12.33 4.82
C LYS A 8 10.01 12.64 5.35
N GLU A 9 10.09 13.19 6.53
CA GLU A 9 11.35 13.53 7.17
C GLU A 9 12.10 12.25 7.60
N LYS A 10 13.36 12.42 7.92
CA LYS A 10 14.24 11.33 8.39
C LYS A 10 13.63 10.59 9.60
N THR A 11 13.00 11.32 10.51
CA THR A 11 12.33 10.74 11.69
C THR A 11 11.16 9.84 11.28
N SER A 12 10.37 10.27 10.31
CA SER A 12 9.24 9.49 9.76
C SER A 12 9.72 8.18 9.14
N ALA A 13 10.85 8.23 8.41
CA ALA A 13 11.48 7.03 7.86
C ALA A 13 11.98 6.08 8.96
N GLN A 14 12.49 6.60 10.07
CA GLN A 14 12.92 5.79 11.24
C GLN A 14 11.71 5.11 11.91
N ILE A 15 10.61 5.83 12.09
CA ILE A 15 9.35 5.27 12.63
C ILE A 15 8.84 4.14 11.73
N LEU A 16 8.80 4.36 10.43
CA LEU A 16 8.38 3.33 9.48
C LEU A 16 9.28 2.08 9.56
N ASN A 17 10.60 2.27 9.62
CA ASN A 17 11.54 1.15 9.75
C ASN A 17 11.30 0.36 11.03
N PHE A 18 11.10 1.04 12.15
CA PHE A 18 10.78 0.39 13.42
C PHE A 18 9.49 -0.45 13.31
N VAL A 19 8.43 0.08 12.70
CA VAL A 19 7.16 -0.65 12.51
C VAL A 19 7.35 -1.88 11.62
N LEU A 20 8.15 -1.77 10.56
CA LEU A 20 8.46 -2.90 9.68
C LEU A 20 9.28 -3.98 10.40
N GLU A 21 10.31 -3.60 11.16
CA GLU A 21 11.09 -4.52 12.00
C GLU A 21 10.23 -5.19 13.07
N TYR A 22 9.35 -4.43 13.72
CA TYR A 22 8.41 -4.97 14.68
C TYR A 22 7.52 -6.04 14.04
N GLY A 23 7.01 -5.79 12.83
CA GLY A 23 6.16 -6.75 12.09
C GLY A 23 6.90 -8.01 11.64
N THR A 24 8.23 -7.99 11.49
CA THR A 24 9.01 -9.20 11.18
C THR A 24 9.30 -10.05 12.40
N SER A 25 9.34 -9.46 13.59
CA SER A 25 9.70 -10.13 14.86
C SER A 25 8.51 -10.55 15.72
N HIS A 26 7.31 -10.00 15.47
CA HIS A 26 6.09 -10.32 16.21
C HIS A 26 5.04 -10.91 15.27
N GLU A 27 4.28 -11.90 15.75
CA GLU A 27 3.25 -12.60 14.96
C GLU A 27 1.83 -12.20 15.38
N ASN A 28 0.83 -12.58 14.59
CA ASN A 28 -0.59 -12.40 14.87
C ASN A 28 -1.02 -10.91 15.00
N LYS A 29 -0.44 -10.05 14.17
CA LYS A 29 -0.81 -8.65 14.04
C LYS A 29 -1.30 -8.36 12.64
N ALA A 30 -2.10 -7.29 12.50
CA ALA A 30 -2.45 -6.73 11.20
C ALA A 30 -1.86 -5.32 11.08
N PHE A 31 -1.33 -5.00 9.91
CA PHE A 31 -0.71 -3.71 9.62
C PHE A 31 -1.36 -3.10 8.39
N LEU A 32 -1.68 -1.83 8.46
CA LEU A 32 -2.16 -1.05 7.33
C LEU A 32 -1.16 0.07 7.04
N PHE A 33 -0.70 0.14 5.79
CA PHE A 33 0.20 1.16 5.27
C PHE A 33 -0.53 2.00 4.20
N ASP A 34 -0.57 3.31 4.39
CA ASP A 34 -1.22 4.25 3.46
C ASP A 34 -0.37 5.52 3.30
N ALA A 35 -0.69 6.35 2.33
CA ALA A 35 -0.17 7.70 2.17
C ALA A 35 1.38 7.80 2.29
N ASP A 36 1.88 8.59 3.27
CA ASP A 36 3.32 8.84 3.41
C ASP A 36 4.14 7.59 3.71
N ALA A 37 3.56 6.57 4.36
CA ALA A 37 4.25 5.31 4.57
C ALA A 37 4.58 4.61 3.23
N LEU A 38 3.64 4.61 2.27
CA LEU A 38 3.86 4.05 0.93
C LEU A 38 4.88 4.86 0.15
N ASN A 39 4.84 6.18 0.27
CA ASN A 39 5.82 7.07 -0.34
C ASN A 39 7.24 6.81 0.19
N LEU A 40 7.39 6.70 1.51
CA LEU A 40 8.67 6.40 2.14
C LEU A 40 9.22 5.03 1.73
N VAL A 41 8.36 4.00 1.63
CA VAL A 41 8.78 2.69 1.10
C VAL A 41 9.28 2.80 -0.33
N ALA A 42 8.57 3.55 -1.19
CA ALA A 42 8.97 3.74 -2.58
C ALA A 42 10.31 4.50 -2.69
N GLU A 43 10.55 5.54 -1.86
CA GLU A 43 11.79 6.29 -1.83
C GLU A 43 12.98 5.42 -1.37
N GLN A 44 12.80 4.61 -0.34
CA GLN A 44 13.84 3.71 0.16
C GLN A 44 14.21 2.63 -0.88
N LYS A 45 13.25 2.13 -1.66
CA LYS A 45 13.49 1.24 -2.80
C LYS A 45 14.40 1.88 -3.85
N ASN A 46 14.33 3.20 -4.01
CA ASN A 46 15.13 3.94 -4.98
C ASN A 46 16.57 4.18 -4.51
N THR A 47 16.84 4.19 -3.21
CA THR A 47 18.18 4.44 -2.64
C THR A 47 19.00 3.18 -2.42
N GLY A 48 18.50 1.99 -2.85
CA GLY A 48 19.21 0.72 -2.66
C GLY A 48 19.22 0.22 -1.21
N VAL A 49 18.66 0.96 -0.29
CA VAL A 49 18.34 0.45 1.05
C VAL A 49 17.29 -0.64 0.86
N GLN A 50 17.51 -1.83 1.41
CA GLN A 50 16.68 -3.04 1.24
C GLN A 50 15.17 -2.76 1.40
N GLY A 51 14.55 -2.21 0.36
CA GLY A 51 13.18 -1.71 0.41
C GLY A 51 12.18 -2.56 -0.35
N ALA A 52 12.65 -3.26 -1.40
CA ALA A 52 11.76 -4.01 -2.29
C ALA A 52 11.14 -5.25 -1.65
N ASP A 53 11.82 -5.84 -0.68
CA ASP A 53 11.42 -7.10 -0.04
C ASP A 53 10.93 -6.92 1.41
N ARG A 54 10.59 -5.70 1.81
CA ARG A 54 10.27 -5.38 3.20
C ARG A 54 9.07 -6.15 3.74
N TRP A 55 8.12 -6.46 2.89
CA TRP A 55 6.94 -7.24 3.27
C TRP A 55 7.10 -8.74 3.08
N LYS A 56 8.06 -9.24 2.26
CA LYS A 56 8.25 -10.68 2.02
C LYS A 56 8.57 -11.49 3.27
N ASN A 57 9.27 -10.88 4.22
CA ASN A 57 9.59 -11.50 5.51
C ASN A 57 8.61 -11.11 6.62
N PHE A 58 7.52 -10.44 6.26
CA PHE A 58 6.53 -9.99 7.22
C PHE A 58 5.68 -11.16 7.66
N LYS A 59 5.72 -11.51 8.94
CA LYS A 59 4.98 -12.66 9.50
C LYS A 59 3.52 -12.37 9.80
N ASN A 60 3.03 -11.24 9.32
CA ASN A 60 1.72 -10.69 9.65
C ASN A 60 0.94 -10.32 8.40
N THR A 61 -0.36 -10.08 8.54
CA THR A 61 -1.17 -9.51 7.47
C THR A 61 -0.77 -8.05 7.25
N ALA A 62 -0.26 -7.74 6.07
CA ALA A 62 -0.03 -6.36 5.63
C ALA A 62 -1.07 -5.96 4.59
N VAL A 63 -1.74 -4.84 4.83
CA VAL A 63 -2.67 -4.21 3.89
C VAL A 63 -2.04 -2.90 3.42
N ILE A 64 -2.06 -2.67 2.11
CA ILE A 64 -1.66 -1.39 1.51
C ILE A 64 -2.83 -0.80 0.74
N THR A 65 -2.98 0.52 0.78
CA THR A 65 -4.12 1.22 0.17
C THR A 65 -3.67 2.31 -0.82
N PRO A 66 -2.82 2.00 -1.82
CA PRO A 66 -2.29 3.01 -2.72
C PRO A 66 -3.35 3.58 -3.66
N HIS A 67 -3.29 4.89 -3.90
CA HIS A 67 -3.86 5.48 -5.11
C HIS A 67 -2.89 5.31 -6.30
N LEU A 68 -3.31 5.65 -7.51
CA LEU A 68 -2.49 5.45 -8.73
C LEU A 68 -1.09 6.09 -8.66
N GLY A 69 -0.97 7.28 -8.08
CA GLY A 69 0.30 7.98 -7.94
C GLY A 69 1.27 7.30 -6.96
N GLU A 70 0.76 6.73 -5.86
CA GLU A 70 1.54 5.93 -4.91
C GLU A 70 1.96 4.60 -5.54
N MET A 71 1.04 3.92 -6.22
CA MET A 71 1.34 2.69 -6.95
C MET A 71 2.39 2.92 -8.05
N SER A 72 2.34 4.04 -8.76
CA SER A 72 3.34 4.45 -9.74
C SER A 72 4.74 4.52 -9.11
N ARG A 73 4.88 5.13 -7.94
CA ARG A 73 6.17 5.20 -7.21
C ARG A 73 6.65 3.82 -6.74
N LEU A 74 5.74 3.00 -6.22
CA LEU A 74 6.04 1.65 -5.73
C LEU A 74 6.49 0.70 -6.85
N THR A 75 5.86 0.79 -8.04
CA THR A 75 6.09 -0.13 -9.17
C THR A 75 7.04 0.43 -10.21
N ARG A 76 7.33 1.74 -10.21
CA ARG A 76 8.05 2.47 -11.26
C ARG A 76 7.36 2.44 -12.64
N LYS A 77 6.07 2.17 -12.67
CA LYS A 77 5.23 2.27 -13.86
C LYS A 77 4.59 3.65 -13.92
N THR A 78 4.27 4.11 -15.11
CA THR A 78 3.49 5.34 -15.27
C THR A 78 2.03 5.11 -14.85
N VAL A 79 1.34 6.17 -14.43
CA VAL A 79 -0.09 6.11 -14.08
C VAL A 79 -0.91 5.53 -15.25
N GLY A 80 -0.61 5.94 -16.49
CA GLY A 80 -1.33 5.43 -17.68
C GLY A 80 -1.13 3.92 -17.93
N GLU A 81 0.06 3.37 -17.64
CA GLU A 81 0.29 1.93 -17.71
C GLU A 81 -0.48 1.17 -16.64
N ILE A 82 -0.56 1.73 -15.43
CA ILE A 82 -1.31 1.15 -14.32
C ILE A 82 -2.80 1.14 -14.63
N GLN A 83 -3.36 2.25 -15.11
CA GLN A 83 -4.78 2.36 -15.46
C GLN A 83 -5.20 1.35 -16.55
N LYS A 84 -4.36 1.16 -17.57
CA LYS A 84 -4.62 0.18 -18.61
C LYS A 84 -4.60 -1.27 -18.12
N ASN A 85 -3.92 -1.54 -17.00
CA ASN A 85 -3.69 -2.87 -16.45
C ASN A 85 -3.92 -2.90 -14.93
N LEU A 86 -4.99 -2.26 -14.47
CA LEU A 86 -5.27 -2.03 -13.04
C LEU A 86 -5.27 -3.34 -12.24
N LEU A 87 -6.05 -4.31 -12.70
CA LEU A 87 -6.18 -5.62 -12.05
C LEU A 87 -4.83 -6.36 -12.00
N GLN A 88 -4.12 -6.41 -13.13
CA GLN A 88 -2.83 -7.12 -13.23
C GLN A 88 -1.76 -6.43 -12.38
N THR A 89 -1.79 -5.10 -12.28
CA THR A 89 -0.83 -4.35 -11.46
C THR A 89 -1.08 -4.60 -9.97
N ALA A 90 -2.32 -4.52 -9.51
CA ALA A 90 -2.66 -4.82 -8.12
C ALA A 90 -2.35 -6.27 -7.76
N ALA A 91 -2.73 -7.21 -8.65
CA ALA A 91 -2.48 -8.64 -8.47
C ALA A 91 -0.99 -8.97 -8.38
N GLY A 92 -0.21 -8.53 -9.37
CA GLY A 92 1.23 -8.78 -9.39
C GLY A 92 1.92 -8.20 -8.16
N PHE A 93 1.55 -6.99 -7.74
CA PHE A 93 2.12 -6.37 -6.54
C PHE A 93 1.77 -7.16 -5.25
N ALA A 94 0.51 -7.61 -5.12
CA ALA A 94 0.07 -8.41 -3.98
C ALA A 94 0.82 -9.74 -3.89
N ASP A 95 0.95 -10.44 -5.02
CA ASP A 95 1.63 -11.74 -5.11
C ASP A 95 3.14 -11.61 -4.85
N GLU A 96 3.81 -10.63 -5.47
CA GLU A 96 5.25 -10.41 -5.31
C GLU A 96 5.66 -9.98 -3.90
N ASN A 97 4.83 -9.19 -3.23
CA ASN A 97 5.15 -8.61 -1.93
C ASN A 97 4.42 -9.30 -0.76
N GLN A 98 3.54 -10.28 -1.04
CA GLN A 98 2.75 -11.00 -0.04
C GLN A 98 1.89 -10.07 0.83
N VAL A 99 1.24 -9.08 0.20
CA VAL A 99 0.39 -8.07 0.84
C VAL A 99 -1.02 -8.09 0.26
N ILE A 100 -2.00 -7.65 1.02
CA ILE A 100 -3.31 -7.28 0.50
C ILE A 100 -3.19 -5.88 -0.12
N CYS A 101 -3.40 -5.78 -1.42
CA CYS A 101 -3.32 -4.51 -2.15
C CYS A 101 -4.72 -4.00 -2.48
N VAL A 102 -5.08 -2.84 -1.93
CA VAL A 102 -6.32 -2.11 -2.24
C VAL A 102 -5.95 -0.92 -3.12
N LEU A 103 -5.88 -1.15 -4.44
CA LEU A 103 -5.51 -0.12 -5.42
C LEU A 103 -6.72 0.79 -5.71
N LYS A 104 -6.62 2.03 -5.26
CA LYS A 104 -7.68 3.04 -5.36
C LYS A 104 -7.65 3.73 -6.72
N ASP A 105 -8.76 3.65 -7.44
CA ASP A 105 -9.06 4.39 -8.68
C ASP A 105 -10.59 4.56 -8.77
N GLU A 106 -11.11 5.02 -9.90
CA GLU A 106 -12.55 5.01 -10.20
C GLU A 106 -13.20 3.64 -9.90
N HIS A 107 -12.48 2.57 -10.23
CA HIS A 107 -12.79 1.20 -9.85
C HIS A 107 -11.70 0.65 -8.94
N THR A 108 -12.01 0.49 -7.65
CA THR A 108 -11.03 -0.03 -6.70
C THR A 108 -10.81 -1.53 -6.90
N VAL A 109 -9.56 -1.94 -7.02
CA VAL A 109 -9.15 -3.34 -7.07
C VAL A 109 -8.58 -3.76 -5.72
N THR A 110 -9.14 -4.81 -5.12
CA THR A 110 -8.55 -5.49 -3.97
C THR A 110 -7.94 -6.82 -4.41
N ALA A 111 -6.64 -6.97 -4.24
CA ALA A 111 -5.89 -8.18 -4.58
C ALA A 111 -5.25 -8.76 -3.33
N LEU A 112 -5.41 -10.07 -3.13
CA LEU A 112 -4.86 -10.82 -2.02
C LEU A 112 -3.68 -11.69 -2.51
N PRO A 113 -2.71 -12.02 -1.64
CA PRO A 113 -1.59 -12.88 -2.02
C PRO A 113 -1.99 -14.35 -2.32
N ASP A 114 -3.21 -14.77 -1.98
CA ASP A 114 -3.79 -16.09 -2.31
C ASP A 114 -4.45 -16.14 -3.70
N HIS A 115 -4.12 -15.20 -4.57
CA HIS A 115 -4.66 -15.03 -5.92
C HIS A 115 -6.14 -14.66 -6.00
N LYS A 116 -6.82 -14.34 -4.88
CA LYS A 116 -8.17 -13.77 -4.91
C LYS A 116 -8.14 -12.31 -5.32
N ARG A 117 -9.10 -11.92 -6.12
CA ARG A 117 -9.21 -10.58 -6.69
C ARG A 117 -10.65 -10.11 -6.62
N TYR A 118 -10.85 -8.88 -6.21
CA TYR A 118 -12.16 -8.24 -6.14
C TYR A 118 -12.09 -6.91 -6.87
N LEU A 119 -13.06 -6.68 -7.75
CA LEU A 119 -13.22 -5.41 -8.45
C LEU A 119 -14.50 -4.74 -7.94
N ASN A 120 -14.35 -3.57 -7.33
CA ASN A 120 -15.48 -2.76 -6.91
C ASN A 120 -15.93 -1.87 -8.09
N LEU A 121 -17.14 -2.09 -8.60
CA LEU A 121 -17.76 -1.31 -9.67
C LEU A 121 -18.75 -0.25 -9.14
N SER A 122 -18.98 -0.19 -7.83
CA SER A 122 -19.90 0.77 -7.20
C SER A 122 -19.15 2.02 -6.72
N GLY A 123 -18.44 2.69 -7.62
CA GLY A 123 -17.77 3.96 -7.35
C GLY A 123 -18.69 5.16 -7.54
N ASN A 124 -18.42 6.26 -6.81
CA ASN A 124 -19.04 7.56 -7.03
C ASN A 124 -17.93 8.64 -7.08
N PRO A 125 -17.84 9.46 -8.13
CA PRO A 125 -16.85 10.54 -8.21
C PRO A 125 -16.87 11.52 -7.03
N GLY A 126 -18.03 11.66 -6.37
CA GLY A 126 -18.19 12.48 -5.16
C GLY A 126 -17.41 11.97 -3.95
N MET A 127 -16.92 10.71 -3.98
CA MET A 127 -16.04 10.17 -2.94
C MET A 127 -14.57 10.62 -3.08
N ALA A 128 -14.19 11.24 -4.20
CA ALA A 128 -12.85 11.79 -4.43
C ALA A 128 -12.64 13.12 -3.69
N THR A 129 -12.93 13.13 -2.39
CA THR A 129 -12.76 14.28 -1.50
C THR A 129 -11.55 14.08 -0.58
N ALA A 130 -10.97 15.20 -0.13
CA ALA A 130 -9.89 15.17 0.86
C ALA A 130 -10.35 14.44 2.13
N GLY A 131 -9.53 13.53 2.64
CA GLY A 131 -9.81 12.74 3.84
C GLY A 131 -10.57 11.43 3.60
N SER A 132 -11.14 11.17 2.41
CA SER A 132 -11.82 9.90 2.12
C SER A 132 -10.88 8.69 2.25
N GLY A 133 -9.61 8.84 1.89
CA GLY A 133 -8.57 7.82 2.07
C GLY A 133 -8.32 7.50 3.55
N ASP A 134 -8.29 8.53 4.41
CA ASP A 134 -8.08 8.35 5.85
C ASP A 134 -9.27 7.61 6.49
N VAL A 135 -10.50 7.93 6.05
CA VAL A 135 -11.71 7.21 6.48
C VAL A 135 -11.66 5.74 6.06
N LEU A 136 -11.29 5.45 4.80
CA LEU A 136 -11.13 4.08 4.31
C LEU A 136 -10.10 3.32 5.15
N SER A 137 -8.96 3.93 5.39
CA SER A 137 -7.88 3.32 6.17
C SER A 137 -8.31 3.09 7.63
N GLY A 138 -9.09 4.00 8.21
CA GLY A 138 -9.69 3.82 9.53
C GLY A 138 -10.66 2.64 9.58
N LEU A 139 -11.53 2.50 8.58
CA LEU A 139 -12.50 1.39 8.48
C LEU A 139 -11.83 0.03 8.29
N ILE A 140 -10.76 -0.04 7.49
CA ILE A 140 -10.00 -1.29 7.28
C ILE A 140 -9.22 -1.67 8.55
N GLY A 141 -8.77 -0.69 9.32
CA GLY A 141 -7.94 -0.89 10.51
C GLY A 141 -8.71 -1.14 11.81
N ALA A 142 -10.03 -1.02 11.79
CA ALA A 142 -10.90 -1.25 12.95
C ALA A 142 -11.24 -2.73 13.11
#